data_8e5d562121ad6ec617f7357c54977aba
#
_entry.id   8e5d562121ad6ec617f7357c54977aba
#
_cell.length_a   1.000
_cell.length_b   1.000
_cell.length_c   1.000
_cell.angle_alpha   90.00
_cell.angle_beta   90.00
_cell.angle_gamma   90.00
#
_symmetry.space_group_name_H-M   'P 1'
#
loop_
_entity.id
_entity.type
_entity.pdbx_description
1 polymer ?
#
loop_
_entity_poly.entity_id
_entity_poly.type
_entity_poly.pdbx_seq_one_letter_code
_entity_poly.pdbx_strand_id
1 'polypeptide(L)'
;MLTNESLELILTKSQRCQRNWDLSRQIKEEDLQTLKTAVTNCPSKQNVLFYKVIFIQNREIIEQIHRSTDSFTYNFEPRKATTNAQILANTVAVFIRDRDDALGPRTEKEYAEGTTNGKIDIDEFKAVGIAAGYLNLTAHMLGYKTGFYGAQHGHDTLLEIFGKQYVFCMLGIGYPDETKHRRDHHFNPTLEGLKDYRYSSLSKQVHVEEWK
;
A
#
# COMPACT_ATOMS: atom_id res chain seq x y z
N MET A 1 22.08 2.91 -17.13
CA MET A 1 21.30 4.15 -16.86
C MET A 1 19.88 3.94 -17.40
N LEU A 2 18.84 4.29 -16.64
CA LEU A 2 17.45 4.22 -17.13
C LEU A 2 17.27 5.29 -18.23
N THR A 3 16.67 4.90 -19.35
CA THR A 3 16.26 5.86 -20.40
C THR A 3 14.94 6.53 -19.99
N ASN A 4 14.63 7.69 -20.57
CA ASN A 4 13.35 8.38 -20.33
C ASN A 4 12.17 7.47 -20.69
N GLU A 5 12.23 6.73 -21.79
CA GLU A 5 11.20 5.81 -22.22
C GLU A 5 10.97 4.68 -21.20
N SER A 6 12.04 4.08 -20.67
CA SER A 6 11.92 3.05 -19.64
C SER A 6 11.35 3.62 -18.34
N LEU A 7 11.70 4.86 -17.97
CA LEU A 7 11.16 5.51 -16.78
C LEU A 7 9.67 5.81 -16.93
N GLU A 8 9.24 6.33 -18.07
CA GLU A 8 7.82 6.57 -18.36
C GLU A 8 6.99 5.28 -18.29
N LEU A 9 7.54 4.19 -18.81
CA LEU A 9 6.90 2.88 -18.72
C LEU A 9 6.76 2.40 -17.26
N ILE A 10 7.79 2.58 -16.44
CA ILE A 10 7.77 2.26 -15.01
C ILE A 10 6.70 3.09 -14.30
N LEU A 11 6.69 4.41 -14.50
CA LEU A 11 5.71 5.32 -13.92
C LEU A 11 4.28 4.92 -14.30
N THR A 12 4.04 4.63 -15.59
CA THR A 12 2.73 4.19 -16.07
C THR A 12 2.29 2.86 -15.44
N LYS A 13 3.21 1.92 -15.24
CA LYS A 13 2.91 0.62 -14.64
C LYS A 13 2.71 0.70 -13.13
N SER A 14 3.41 1.60 -12.45
CA SER A 14 3.40 1.74 -11.00
C SER A 14 2.04 2.19 -10.42
N GLN A 15 1.18 2.79 -11.23
CA GLN A 15 -0.18 3.15 -10.80
C GLN A 15 -1.16 1.97 -10.72
N ARG A 16 -0.75 0.78 -11.18
CA ARG A 16 -1.63 -0.38 -11.35
C ARG A 16 -1.48 -1.36 -10.20
N CYS A 17 -2.55 -1.55 -9.43
CA CYS A 17 -2.58 -2.52 -8.34
C CYS A 17 -2.54 -3.96 -8.84
N GLN A 18 -1.63 -4.76 -8.29
CA GLN A 18 -1.51 -6.22 -8.52
C GLN A 18 -2.31 -6.97 -7.46
N ARG A 19 -2.93 -8.09 -7.84
CA ARG A 19 -3.74 -8.94 -6.95
C ARG A 19 -3.43 -10.43 -7.08
N ASN A 20 -2.61 -10.83 -8.04
CA ASN A 20 -2.21 -12.21 -8.27
C ASN A 20 -0.69 -12.32 -8.23
N TRP A 21 -0.21 -13.27 -7.44
CA TRP A 21 1.18 -13.33 -7.05
C TRP A 21 1.78 -14.70 -7.34
N ASP A 22 2.98 -14.73 -7.89
CA ASP A 22 3.81 -15.91 -7.99
C ASP A 22 4.54 -16.11 -6.66
N LEU A 23 4.01 -16.97 -5.81
CA LEU A 23 4.55 -17.26 -4.49
C LEU A 23 5.68 -18.32 -4.51
N SER A 24 6.00 -18.89 -5.68
CA SER A 24 7.13 -19.80 -5.83
C SER A 24 8.49 -19.08 -5.76
N ARG A 25 8.49 -17.77 -5.88
CA ARG A 25 9.66 -16.89 -5.87
C ARG A 25 9.74 -16.10 -4.58
N GLN A 26 10.95 -15.75 -4.19
CA GLN A 26 11.18 -14.87 -3.02
C GLN A 26 11.82 -13.56 -3.49
N ILE A 27 11.49 -12.45 -2.82
CA ILE A 27 12.18 -11.18 -3.02
C ILE A 27 13.63 -11.35 -2.60
N LYS A 28 14.55 -10.92 -3.43
CA LYS A 28 15.98 -10.98 -3.13
C LYS A 28 16.31 -10.09 -1.94
N GLU A 29 17.21 -10.55 -1.08
CA GLU A 29 17.59 -9.77 0.11
C GLU A 29 18.19 -8.41 -0.24
N GLU A 30 18.98 -8.32 -1.30
CA GLU A 30 19.56 -7.05 -1.77
C GLU A 30 18.47 -6.04 -2.21
N ASP A 31 17.43 -6.53 -2.87
CA ASP A 31 16.29 -5.74 -3.30
C ASP A 31 15.42 -5.33 -2.10
N LEU A 32 15.23 -6.24 -1.14
CA LEU A 32 14.52 -5.95 0.10
C LEU A 32 15.24 -4.83 0.89
N GLN A 33 16.57 -4.86 0.91
CA GLN A 33 17.36 -3.81 1.55
C GLN A 33 17.21 -2.47 0.82
N THR A 34 17.16 -2.48 -0.50
CA THR A 34 16.90 -1.28 -1.31
C THR A 34 15.50 -0.72 -1.04
N LEU A 35 14.48 -1.58 -0.90
CA LEU A 35 13.12 -1.18 -0.53
C LEU A 35 13.06 -0.56 0.88
N LYS A 36 13.78 -1.13 1.85
CA LYS A 36 13.92 -0.55 3.19
C LYS A 36 14.58 0.82 3.14
N THR A 37 15.65 0.97 2.33
CA THR A 37 16.35 2.24 2.12
C THR A 37 15.39 3.31 1.54
N ALA A 38 14.53 2.95 0.60
CA ALA A 38 13.58 3.87 -0.02
C ALA A 38 12.62 4.51 1.00
N VAL A 39 12.08 3.72 1.94
CA VAL A 39 11.17 4.24 2.97
C VAL A 39 11.87 5.00 4.10
N THR A 40 13.14 4.70 4.32
CA THR A 40 13.94 5.37 5.34
C THR A 40 14.40 6.76 4.88
N ASN A 41 14.73 6.91 3.59
CA ASN A 41 15.32 8.14 3.04
C ASN A 41 14.32 9.01 2.25
N CYS A 42 13.02 8.77 2.39
CA CYS A 42 12.03 9.65 1.80
C CYS A 42 11.86 10.93 2.64
N PRO A 43 11.54 12.07 2.01
CA PRO A 43 11.39 13.32 2.73
C PRO A 43 10.13 13.33 3.60
N SER A 44 10.24 14.00 4.75
CA SER A 44 9.12 14.34 5.61
C SER A 44 9.18 15.80 6.03
N LYS A 45 8.09 16.33 6.57
CA LYS A 45 8.08 17.71 7.07
C LYS A 45 9.10 17.86 8.20
N GLN A 46 10.02 18.81 8.05
CA GLN A 46 11.08 19.09 9.02
C GLN A 46 11.92 17.85 9.39
N ASN A 47 11.94 16.85 8.53
CA ASN A 47 12.59 15.56 8.75
C ASN A 47 12.10 14.82 10.01
N VAL A 48 10.83 15.05 10.40
CA VAL A 48 10.20 14.41 11.56
C VAL A 48 9.78 13.00 11.22
N LEU A 49 10.00 12.09 12.17
CA LEU A 49 9.53 10.70 12.09
C LEU A 49 8.06 10.63 12.50
N PHE A 50 7.20 10.18 11.60
CA PHE A 50 5.75 10.03 11.83
C PHE A 50 5.28 8.57 11.79
N TYR A 51 6.09 7.66 11.29
CA TYR A 51 5.72 6.26 11.06
C TYR A 51 6.93 5.36 11.15
N LYS A 52 6.66 4.09 11.35
CA LYS A 52 7.59 2.99 11.08
C LYS A 52 7.00 2.07 10.01
N VAL A 53 7.86 1.28 9.36
CA VAL A 53 7.44 0.31 8.35
C VAL A 53 7.89 -1.08 8.76
N ILE A 54 6.95 -2.02 8.80
CA ILE A 54 7.22 -3.43 9.08
C ILE A 54 7.14 -4.18 7.74
N PHE A 55 8.25 -4.80 7.34
CA PHE A 55 8.27 -5.70 6.18
C PHE A 55 8.02 -7.14 6.64
N ILE A 56 6.96 -7.75 6.13
CA ILE A 56 6.50 -9.08 6.51
C ILE A 56 6.64 -10.01 5.31
N GLN A 57 7.43 -11.09 5.47
CA GLN A 57 7.59 -12.15 4.48
C GLN A 57 7.04 -13.49 4.99
N ASN A 58 6.71 -13.59 6.28
CA ASN A 58 6.09 -14.78 6.83
C ASN A 58 4.70 -14.97 6.23
N ARG A 59 4.50 -16.07 5.52
CA ARG A 59 3.26 -16.37 4.80
C ARG A 59 2.06 -16.49 5.72
N GLU A 60 2.21 -17.12 6.87
CA GLU A 60 1.13 -17.31 7.82
C GLU A 60 0.63 -15.98 8.39
N ILE A 61 1.56 -15.06 8.69
CA ILE A 61 1.22 -13.71 9.16
C ILE A 61 0.51 -12.93 8.05
N ILE A 62 1.01 -13.01 6.80
CA ILE A 62 0.38 -12.35 5.66
C ILE A 62 -1.05 -12.84 5.45
N GLU A 63 -1.28 -14.14 5.56
CA GLU A 63 -2.61 -14.73 5.44
C GLU A 63 -3.52 -14.38 6.61
N GLN A 64 -2.97 -14.29 7.82
CA GLN A 64 -3.71 -13.82 8.99
C GLN A 64 -4.14 -12.36 8.80
N ILE A 65 -3.25 -11.48 8.35
CA ILE A 65 -3.58 -10.10 8.01
C ILE A 65 -4.66 -10.05 6.94
N HIS A 66 -4.52 -10.84 5.87
CA HIS A 66 -5.51 -10.89 4.79
C HIS A 66 -6.90 -11.27 5.30
N ARG A 67 -7.00 -12.31 6.14
CA ARG A 67 -8.28 -12.73 6.76
C ARG A 67 -8.90 -11.65 7.65
N SER A 68 -8.06 -10.74 8.16
CA SER A 68 -8.48 -9.62 9.02
C SER A 68 -8.80 -8.34 8.24
N THR A 69 -8.68 -8.36 6.91
CA THR A 69 -9.08 -7.22 6.07
C THR A 69 -10.53 -7.35 5.65
N ASP A 70 -11.22 -6.21 5.57
CA ASP A 70 -12.59 -6.20 5.07
C ASP A 70 -12.68 -6.74 3.65
N SER A 71 -13.68 -7.56 3.40
CA SER A 71 -14.15 -7.82 2.06
C SER A 71 -14.99 -6.63 1.58
N PHE A 72 -15.01 -6.42 0.29
CA PHE A 72 -15.88 -5.43 -0.32
C PHE A 72 -16.76 -6.08 -1.40
N THR A 73 -17.94 -5.51 -1.60
CA THR A 73 -18.91 -6.00 -2.57
C THR A 73 -19.04 -4.95 -3.67
N TYR A 74 -18.93 -5.38 -4.92
CA TYR A 74 -19.24 -4.52 -6.05
C TYR A 74 -20.74 -4.27 -6.17
N ASN A 75 -21.13 -3.02 -6.46
CA ASN A 75 -22.54 -2.60 -6.54
C ASN A 75 -23.21 -2.94 -7.89
N PHE A 76 -22.81 -4.01 -8.55
CA PHE A 76 -23.44 -4.51 -9.76
C PHE A 76 -23.88 -5.97 -9.59
N GLU A 77 -24.86 -6.38 -10.33
CA GLU A 77 -25.42 -7.73 -10.23
C GLU A 77 -24.67 -8.75 -11.12
N PRO A 78 -24.42 -9.96 -10.64
CA PRO A 78 -24.67 -10.41 -9.27
C PRO A 78 -23.64 -9.83 -8.29
N ARG A 79 -24.11 -9.36 -7.14
CA ARG A 79 -23.23 -8.86 -6.07
C ARG A 79 -22.30 -9.98 -5.60
N LYS A 80 -21.01 -9.82 -5.83
CA LYS A 80 -19.99 -10.77 -5.38
C LYS A 80 -19.06 -10.09 -4.41
N ALA A 81 -18.88 -10.72 -3.26
CA ALA A 81 -17.85 -10.32 -2.32
C ALA A 81 -16.48 -10.63 -2.92
N THR A 82 -15.54 -9.73 -2.75
CA THR A 82 -14.14 -9.92 -3.10
C THR A 82 -13.26 -9.57 -1.91
N THR A 83 -12.02 -10.00 -1.94
CA THR A 83 -11.07 -9.81 -0.84
C THR A 83 -9.94 -8.86 -1.25
N ASN A 84 -9.15 -8.45 -0.26
CA ASN A 84 -8.00 -7.59 -0.48
C ASN A 84 -6.77 -8.40 -0.88
N ALA A 85 -6.86 -9.15 -1.98
CA ALA A 85 -5.83 -10.06 -2.48
C ALA A 85 -4.50 -9.35 -2.85
N GLN A 86 -4.49 -8.02 -2.95
CA GLN A 86 -3.28 -7.23 -3.14
C GLN A 86 -2.26 -7.41 -2.02
N ILE A 87 -2.68 -7.77 -0.82
CA ILE A 87 -1.78 -8.02 0.31
C ILE A 87 -1.32 -9.48 0.42
N LEU A 88 -1.84 -10.40 -0.38
CA LEU A 88 -1.34 -11.80 -0.44
C LEU A 88 -0.01 -11.92 -1.20
N ALA A 89 0.76 -10.86 -1.28
CA ALA A 89 2.03 -10.74 -2.00
C ALA A 89 3.17 -11.56 -1.34
N ASN A 90 4.32 -11.56 -1.99
CA ASN A 90 5.53 -12.20 -1.47
C ASN A 90 6.05 -11.48 -0.20
N THR A 91 5.86 -10.17 -0.14
CA THR A 91 6.18 -9.31 1.02
C THR A 91 5.07 -8.29 1.19
N VAL A 92 4.77 -7.95 2.43
CA VAL A 92 3.85 -6.85 2.77
C VAL A 92 4.61 -5.82 3.60
N ALA A 93 4.63 -4.58 3.15
CA ALA A 93 5.09 -3.45 3.92
C ALA A 93 3.89 -2.79 4.62
N VAL A 94 3.91 -2.73 5.94
CA VAL A 94 2.85 -2.17 6.79
C VAL A 94 3.33 -0.86 7.38
N PHE A 95 2.65 0.23 7.06
CA PHE A 95 2.94 1.56 7.58
C PHE A 95 2.13 1.79 8.87
N ILE A 96 2.84 1.93 9.97
CA ILE A 96 2.26 2.04 11.31
C ILE A 96 2.67 3.39 11.91
N ARG A 97 1.74 4.02 12.63
CA ARG A 97 2.04 5.24 13.37
C ARG A 97 3.16 4.99 14.39
N ASP A 98 4.21 5.77 14.27
CA ASP A 98 5.33 5.78 15.19
C ASP A 98 5.89 7.20 15.19
N ARG A 99 5.47 7.97 16.18
CA ARG A 99 5.75 9.39 16.20
C ARG A 99 6.94 9.67 17.10
N ASP A 100 7.83 10.53 16.61
CA ASP A 100 8.94 11.03 17.41
C ASP A 100 8.43 11.77 18.68
N ASP A 101 8.93 11.38 19.83
CA ASP A 101 8.62 12.00 21.12
C ASP A 101 8.96 13.50 21.17
N ALA A 102 9.83 13.98 20.28
CA ALA A 102 10.12 15.41 20.13
C ALA A 102 8.87 16.27 19.86
N LEU A 103 7.79 15.67 19.34
CA LEU A 103 6.51 16.33 19.13
C LEU A 103 5.55 16.20 20.33
N GLY A 104 6.00 15.52 21.39
CA GLY A 104 5.21 15.18 22.56
C GLY A 104 4.15 14.08 22.30
N PRO A 105 3.82 13.29 23.31
CA PRO A 105 2.73 12.33 23.22
C PRO A 105 1.42 13.11 22.99
N ARG A 106 0.57 12.59 22.09
CA ARG A 106 -0.81 13.08 22.06
C ARG A 106 -1.46 12.72 23.37
N THR A 107 -2.09 13.69 23.99
CA THR A 107 -2.92 13.42 25.16
C THR A 107 -4.15 12.61 24.74
N GLU A 108 -4.64 11.74 25.61
CA GLU A 108 -5.91 11.03 25.41
C GLU A 108 -7.05 11.98 25.03
N LYS A 109 -6.99 13.20 25.55
CA LYS A 109 -7.93 14.28 25.26
C LYS A 109 -7.88 14.72 23.79
N GLU A 110 -6.69 14.84 23.19
CA GLU A 110 -6.54 15.18 21.76
C GLU A 110 -7.04 14.08 20.84
N TYR A 111 -6.99 12.81 21.29
CA TYR A 111 -7.62 11.70 20.57
C TYR A 111 -9.15 11.69 20.72
N ALA A 112 -9.68 11.96 21.91
CA ALA A 112 -11.10 11.86 22.21
C ALA A 112 -11.91 13.03 21.61
N GLU A 113 -11.33 14.22 21.55
CA GLU A 113 -12.03 15.42 21.06
C GLU A 113 -12.04 15.56 19.55
N GLY A 114 -11.32 14.69 18.80
CA GLY A 114 -11.14 14.85 17.35
C GLY A 114 -10.50 16.22 16.99
N THR A 115 -10.20 17.00 18.00
CA THR A 115 -9.52 18.29 17.94
C THR A 115 -8.02 18.05 17.90
N THR A 116 -7.65 17.20 17.00
CA THR A 116 -6.28 17.25 16.55
C THR A 116 -6.06 18.65 16.01
N ASN A 117 -4.97 19.27 16.37
CA ASN A 117 -4.39 20.27 15.53
C ASN A 117 -4.35 19.66 14.13
N GLY A 118 -5.38 19.88 13.32
CA GLY A 118 -5.60 19.17 12.05
C GLY A 118 -4.38 19.12 11.10
N LYS A 119 -3.37 19.96 11.43
CA LYS A 119 -2.06 19.97 10.80
C LYS A 119 -1.22 18.72 11.07
N ILE A 120 -1.26 18.14 12.28
CA ILE A 120 -0.37 17.01 12.64
C ILE A 120 -0.82 15.74 11.93
N ASP A 121 -2.12 15.44 11.92
CA ASP A 121 -2.63 14.28 11.19
C ASP A 121 -2.42 14.43 9.70
N ILE A 122 -2.63 15.61 9.16
CA ILE A 122 -2.35 15.92 7.76
C ILE A 122 -0.86 15.66 7.42
N ASP A 123 0.05 16.04 8.29
CA ASP A 123 1.48 15.87 8.06
C ASP A 123 1.91 14.41 8.18
N GLU A 124 1.31 13.62 9.10
CA GLU A 124 1.48 12.18 9.19
C GLU A 124 1.03 11.49 7.88
N PHE A 125 -0.19 11.77 7.42
CA PHE A 125 -0.71 11.19 6.19
C PHE A 125 0.10 11.61 4.95
N LYS A 126 0.58 12.85 4.89
CA LYS A 126 1.48 13.30 3.83
C LYS A 126 2.79 12.53 3.83
N ALA A 127 3.42 12.37 5.00
CA ALA A 127 4.68 11.65 5.15
C ALA A 127 4.54 10.19 4.73
N VAL A 128 3.48 9.51 5.20
CA VAL A 128 3.18 8.13 4.79
C VAL A 128 2.88 8.04 3.29
N GLY A 129 2.13 8.98 2.74
CA GLY A 129 1.83 9.01 1.30
C GLY A 129 3.09 9.15 0.44
N ILE A 130 4.02 10.01 0.86
CA ILE A 130 5.32 10.18 0.20
C ILE A 130 6.12 8.87 0.30
N ALA A 131 6.28 8.31 1.49
CA ALA A 131 7.05 7.09 1.70
C ALA A 131 6.48 5.87 0.95
N ALA A 132 5.18 5.71 0.97
CA ALA A 132 4.51 4.64 0.23
C ALA A 132 4.64 4.82 -1.29
N GLY A 133 4.65 6.07 -1.78
CA GLY A 133 4.94 6.40 -3.17
C GLY A 133 6.38 6.06 -3.57
N TYR A 134 7.36 6.41 -2.73
CA TYR A 134 8.76 6.03 -2.92
C TYR A 134 8.92 4.52 -2.97
N LEU A 135 8.34 3.80 -2.02
CA LEU A 135 8.39 2.34 -1.97
C LEU A 135 7.77 1.71 -3.22
N ASN A 136 6.60 2.20 -3.62
CA ASN A 136 5.90 1.73 -4.81
C ASN A 136 6.76 1.90 -6.07
N LEU A 137 7.31 3.09 -6.28
CA LEU A 137 8.13 3.38 -7.43
C LEU A 137 9.42 2.54 -7.44
N THR A 138 10.11 2.46 -6.29
CA THR A 138 11.33 1.66 -6.13
C THR A 138 11.07 0.19 -6.43
N ALA A 139 9.97 -0.39 -5.93
CA ALA A 139 9.61 -1.76 -6.23
C ALA A 139 9.43 -1.98 -7.74
N HIS A 140 8.78 -1.06 -8.45
CA HIS A 140 8.63 -1.15 -9.90
C HIS A 140 9.94 -0.97 -10.67
N MET A 141 10.84 -0.13 -10.18
CA MET A 141 12.20 0.02 -10.74
C MET A 141 13.02 -1.26 -10.60
N LEU A 142 12.83 -2.03 -9.53
CA LEU A 142 13.43 -3.34 -9.30
C LEU A 142 12.71 -4.49 -10.04
N GLY A 143 11.64 -4.20 -10.79
CA GLY A 143 10.89 -5.18 -11.57
C GLY A 143 9.75 -5.88 -10.84
N TYR A 144 9.49 -5.54 -9.58
CA TYR A 144 8.35 -6.05 -8.81
C TYR A 144 7.03 -5.38 -9.20
N LYS A 145 5.93 -5.97 -8.75
CA LYS A 145 4.60 -5.37 -8.78
C LYS A 145 4.15 -5.05 -7.37
N THR A 146 3.18 -4.16 -7.27
CA THR A 146 2.67 -3.69 -5.99
C THR A 146 1.15 -3.68 -5.95
N GLY A 147 0.62 -3.75 -4.74
CA GLY A 147 -0.80 -3.63 -4.49
C GLY A 147 -1.08 -2.87 -3.21
N PHE A 148 -1.67 -1.69 -3.32
CA PHE A 148 -2.06 -0.87 -2.17
C PHE A 148 -3.32 -1.37 -1.48
N TYR A 149 -3.31 -1.34 -0.16
CA TYR A 149 -4.45 -1.49 0.72
C TYR A 149 -4.49 -0.32 1.70
N GLY A 150 -5.56 0.48 1.63
CA GLY A 150 -5.84 1.50 2.63
C GLY A 150 -6.42 0.82 3.85
N ALA A 151 -5.62 0.59 4.88
CA ALA A 151 -6.06 -0.04 6.11
C ALA A 151 -7.29 0.68 6.67
N GLN A 152 -8.39 -0.04 6.83
CA GLN A 152 -9.57 0.48 7.48
C GLN A 152 -9.45 0.23 8.98
N HIS A 153 -9.80 1.26 9.76
CA HIS A 153 -9.74 1.19 11.21
C HIS A 153 -10.94 0.42 11.74
N GLY A 154 -10.71 -0.40 12.76
CA GLY A 154 -11.77 -1.07 13.49
C GLY A 154 -11.75 -2.60 13.42
N HIS A 155 -10.78 -3.20 12.75
CA HIS A 155 -10.58 -4.64 12.85
C HIS A 155 -9.75 -4.94 14.09
N ASP A 156 -10.39 -5.41 15.14
CA ASP A 156 -9.74 -5.81 16.39
C ASP A 156 -8.55 -6.74 16.15
N THR A 157 -8.68 -7.66 15.20
CA THR A 157 -7.61 -8.60 14.85
C THR A 157 -6.37 -7.90 14.26
N LEU A 158 -6.52 -6.87 13.44
CA LEU A 158 -5.37 -6.09 12.95
C LEU A 158 -4.72 -5.31 14.10
N LEU A 159 -5.53 -4.76 15.00
CA LEU A 159 -5.03 -4.10 16.19
C LEU A 159 -4.28 -5.06 17.12
N GLU A 160 -4.73 -6.31 17.24
CA GLU A 160 -4.03 -7.35 17.99
C GLU A 160 -2.68 -7.72 17.36
N ILE A 161 -2.64 -7.93 16.04
CA ILE A 161 -1.40 -8.26 15.31
C ILE A 161 -0.35 -7.16 15.48
N PHE A 162 -0.77 -5.89 15.46
CA PHE A 162 0.14 -4.74 15.49
C PHE A 162 0.17 -4.00 16.85
N GLY A 163 -0.24 -4.66 17.95
CA GLY A 163 -0.14 -4.12 19.29
C GLY A 163 -0.98 -2.86 19.51
N LYS A 164 -2.18 -2.81 18.94
CA LYS A 164 -3.12 -1.67 18.97
C LYS A 164 -2.59 -0.38 18.33
N GLN A 165 -1.55 -0.49 17.50
CA GLN A 165 -1.01 0.65 16.78
C GLN A 165 -1.87 0.98 15.55
N TYR A 166 -1.94 2.26 15.23
CA TYR A 166 -2.65 2.74 14.06
C TYR A 166 -1.94 2.35 12.77
N VAL A 167 -2.59 1.58 11.92
CA VAL A 167 -2.10 1.20 10.59
C VAL A 167 -2.61 2.18 9.55
N PHE A 168 -1.70 2.92 8.91
CA PHE A 168 -2.07 3.88 7.85
C PHE A 168 -2.46 3.20 6.55
N CYS A 169 -1.60 2.31 6.09
CA CYS A 169 -1.79 1.54 4.86
C CYS A 169 -0.84 0.35 4.81
N MET A 170 -1.08 -0.53 3.85
CA MET A 170 -0.19 -1.64 3.53
C MET A 170 0.11 -1.64 2.03
N LEU A 171 1.30 -2.11 1.68
CA LEU A 171 1.72 -2.31 0.30
C LEU A 171 2.20 -3.74 0.11
N GLY A 172 1.45 -4.54 -0.64
CA GLY A 172 1.92 -5.83 -1.11
C GLY A 172 2.96 -5.63 -2.22
N ILE A 173 4.05 -6.37 -2.17
CA ILE A 173 5.17 -6.30 -3.11
C ILE A 173 5.54 -7.73 -3.51
N GLY A 174 5.73 -7.98 -4.80
CA GLY A 174 6.10 -9.31 -5.25
C GLY A 174 6.14 -9.49 -6.76
N TYR A 175 6.22 -10.73 -7.14
CA TYR A 175 6.18 -11.15 -8.54
C TYR A 175 4.74 -11.38 -8.98
N PRO A 176 4.35 -10.92 -10.18
CA PRO A 176 3.04 -11.21 -10.71
C PRO A 176 2.91 -12.68 -11.10
N ASP A 177 1.74 -13.26 -10.92
CA ASP A 177 1.36 -14.50 -11.59
C ASP A 177 1.00 -14.18 -13.05
N GLU A 178 1.92 -14.41 -13.97
CA GLU A 178 1.77 -14.08 -15.39
C GLU A 178 0.70 -14.93 -16.10
N THR A 179 0.20 -15.99 -15.46
CA THR A 179 -0.89 -16.82 -16.00
C THR A 179 -2.26 -16.20 -15.78
N LYS A 180 -2.36 -15.13 -14.97
CA LYS A 180 -3.60 -14.46 -14.59
C LYS A 180 -3.57 -12.99 -14.93
N HIS A 181 -4.74 -12.46 -15.22
CA HIS A 181 -4.86 -11.04 -15.33
C HIS A 181 -4.69 -10.36 -13.95
N ARG A 182 -3.97 -9.25 -13.87
CA ARG A 182 -3.67 -8.55 -12.60
C ARG A 182 -4.90 -8.19 -11.74
N ARG A 183 -6.09 -8.13 -12.35
CA ARG A 183 -7.36 -7.81 -11.68
C ARG A 183 -8.12 -9.05 -11.22
N ASP A 184 -7.73 -10.24 -11.68
CA ASP A 184 -8.39 -11.45 -11.24
C ASP A 184 -8.17 -11.58 -9.74
N HIS A 185 -9.26 -11.80 -9.02
CA HIS A 185 -9.16 -12.04 -7.59
C HIS A 185 -8.97 -13.51 -7.31
N HIS A 186 -8.20 -13.81 -6.29
CA HIS A 186 -7.90 -15.17 -5.86
C HIS A 186 -9.15 -16.03 -5.67
N PHE A 187 -10.25 -15.41 -5.25
CA PHE A 187 -11.53 -16.07 -5.01
C PHE A 187 -12.62 -15.73 -6.03
N ASN A 188 -12.32 -14.92 -7.02
CA ASN A 188 -13.31 -14.50 -8.02
C ASN A 188 -12.61 -14.21 -9.35
N PRO A 189 -12.24 -15.28 -10.09
CA PRO A 189 -11.39 -15.16 -11.28
C PRO A 189 -12.08 -14.47 -12.47
N THR A 190 -13.40 -14.39 -12.50
CA THR A 190 -14.12 -13.76 -13.60
C THR A 190 -14.84 -12.49 -13.14
N LEU A 191 -14.13 -11.40 -13.21
CA LEU A 191 -14.70 -10.07 -13.06
C LEU A 191 -14.98 -9.45 -14.44
N GLU A 192 -15.62 -10.19 -15.35
CA GLU A 192 -16.00 -9.65 -16.66
C GLU A 192 -16.82 -8.37 -16.53
N GLY A 193 -17.71 -8.28 -15.52
CA GLY A 193 -18.43 -7.07 -15.20
C GLY A 193 -17.57 -5.89 -14.72
N LEU A 194 -16.29 -6.09 -14.37
CA LEU A 194 -15.39 -5.00 -14.00
C LEU A 194 -14.74 -4.31 -15.21
N LYS A 195 -14.90 -4.82 -16.42
CA LYS A 195 -14.38 -4.16 -17.62
C LYS A 195 -14.89 -2.74 -17.73
N ASP A 196 -16.12 -2.52 -17.31
CA ASP A 196 -16.82 -1.22 -17.39
C ASP A 196 -16.72 -0.41 -16.07
N TYR A 197 -16.06 -0.95 -15.03
CA TYR A 197 -15.93 -0.24 -13.78
C TYR A 197 -14.84 0.83 -13.90
N ARG A 198 -15.26 2.11 -13.88
CA ARG A 198 -14.42 3.26 -14.24
C ARG A 198 -13.10 3.40 -13.47
N TYR A 199 -12.98 2.78 -12.29
CA TYR A 199 -11.75 2.81 -11.49
C TYR A 199 -10.75 1.70 -11.84
N SER A 200 -11.13 0.72 -12.64
CA SER A 200 -10.33 -0.49 -12.88
C SER A 200 -9.56 -0.47 -14.20
N SER A 201 -10.04 0.25 -15.21
CA SER A 201 -9.52 0.18 -16.58
C SER A 201 -8.80 1.44 -17.02
N LEU A 202 -9.14 2.59 -16.45
CA LEU A 202 -8.58 3.87 -16.90
C LEU A 202 -7.26 4.18 -16.18
N SER A 203 -6.29 4.63 -16.93
CA SER A 203 -5.15 5.34 -16.36
C SER A 203 -5.65 6.68 -15.81
N LYS A 204 -5.28 6.98 -14.58
CA LYS A 204 -5.57 8.27 -13.97
C LYS A 204 -4.82 9.35 -14.75
N GLN A 205 -5.56 10.35 -15.22
CA GLN A 205 -4.98 11.55 -15.82
C GLN A 205 -5.16 12.70 -14.83
N VAL A 206 -4.05 13.28 -14.43
CA VAL A 206 -4.01 14.50 -13.61
C VAL A 206 -3.79 15.66 -14.57
N HIS A 207 -4.60 16.71 -14.44
CA HIS A 207 -4.37 17.94 -15.18
C HIS A 207 -3.07 18.59 -14.67
N VAL A 208 -2.17 18.89 -15.59
CA VAL A 208 -0.88 19.54 -15.31
C VAL A 208 -0.81 20.82 -16.14
N GLU A 209 -0.56 21.93 -15.49
CA GLU A 209 -0.36 23.22 -16.11
C GLU A 209 1.08 23.71 -15.91
N GLU A 210 1.61 24.39 -16.89
CA GLU A 210 2.87 25.13 -16.79
C GLU A 210 2.58 26.63 -16.76
N TRP A 211 3.01 27.27 -15.71
CA TRP A 211 2.98 28.74 -15.59
C TRP A 211 4.38 29.28 -15.87
N LYS A 212 4.52 30.01 -16.98
CA LYS A 212 5.79 30.62 -17.43
C LYS A 212 5.82 32.09 -17.08
#